data_1b51504b40bce4a9189a47a68e6324e7
#
_entry.id   1b51504b40bce4a9189a47a68e6324e7
#
_cell.length_a   1.000
_cell.length_b   1.000
_cell.length_c   1.000
_cell.angle_alpha   90.00
_cell.angle_beta   90.00
_cell.angle_gamma   90.00
#
_symmetry.space_group_name_H-M   'P 1'
#
loop_
_entity.id
_entity.type
_entity.pdbx_description
1 polymer ?
#
loop_
_entity_poly.entity_id
_entity_poly.type
_entity_poly.pdbx_seq_one_letter_code
_entity_poly.pdbx_strand_id
1 'polypeptide(L)'
;MSTEFGVESSAFVAIRAVLSACTVGLLGSLALRWVVLARYAGPDAAQLRGTVAERLPRWIDGLGLVALAATFARLVAQHVAVFGSEEALSRDSLATLLFRSNWGRTWWLAATAAFVVTWVAPRLRRATSAGWLVAAAAILLFAASQPMSGHPAAAQMPNLAVATQLLHLIGAGGWVGSLAMLTLLAIPAARSLEGGSTDSAARIAGLVRAFSPTALVFSALLGITGLYRTWDNLGGFAPLWQSTYGRTLVIKLGFLSVAAATGAYNWRRVLPVLDQPHAGARLRRSSLIELGAALLALISTAVLVATPMSDE
;
A
#
# COMPACT_ATOMS: atom_id res chain seq x y z
N MET A 1 9.92 -31.79 16.35
CA MET A 1 10.07 -30.36 15.96
C MET A 1 8.71 -29.92 15.44
N SER A 2 7.85 -29.44 16.33
CA SER A 2 6.55 -28.84 15.98
C SER A 2 6.85 -27.51 15.31
N THR A 3 6.61 -27.39 14.02
CA THR A 3 6.54 -26.12 13.32
C THR A 3 5.31 -25.41 13.87
N GLU A 4 5.50 -24.63 14.91
CA GLU A 4 4.47 -23.79 15.47
C GLU A 4 4.02 -22.83 14.37
N PHE A 5 2.81 -23.02 13.86
CA PHE A 5 2.08 -22.09 13.04
C PHE A 5 1.62 -20.91 13.91
N GLY A 6 2.59 -20.25 14.53
CA GLY A 6 2.35 -19.05 15.31
C GLY A 6 2.20 -17.82 14.42
N VAL A 7 1.90 -16.70 15.04
CA VAL A 7 1.79 -15.37 14.38
C VAL A 7 3.10 -14.99 13.68
N GLU A 8 4.20 -15.67 13.99
CA GLU A 8 5.55 -15.53 13.44
C GLU A 8 5.81 -16.42 12.22
N SER A 9 4.85 -17.27 11.81
CA SER A 9 5.04 -18.16 10.67
C SER A 9 5.27 -17.37 9.38
N SER A 10 6.13 -17.88 8.50
CA SER A 10 6.40 -17.29 7.18
C SER A 10 5.14 -17.09 6.35
N ALA A 11 4.15 -18.00 6.48
CA ALA A 11 2.87 -17.90 5.83
C ALA A 11 2.05 -16.69 6.32
N PHE A 12 2.02 -16.45 7.62
CA PHE A 12 1.32 -15.30 8.20
C PHE A 12 1.96 -13.97 7.79
N VAL A 13 3.30 -13.90 7.78
CA VAL A 13 4.07 -12.76 7.28
C VAL A 13 3.75 -12.50 5.80
N ALA A 14 3.74 -13.55 4.97
CA ALA A 14 3.44 -13.43 3.54
C ALA A 14 2.02 -12.90 3.30
N ILE A 15 1.00 -13.42 4.00
CA ILE A 15 -0.39 -12.95 3.90
C ILE A 15 -0.47 -11.47 4.28
N ARG A 16 0.20 -11.04 5.34
CA ARG A 16 0.23 -9.64 5.77
C ARG A 16 0.94 -8.74 4.76
N ALA A 17 2.04 -9.20 4.17
CA ALA A 17 2.75 -8.47 3.12
C ALA A 17 1.84 -8.25 1.90
N VAL A 18 1.12 -9.28 1.47
CA VAL A 18 0.16 -9.20 0.36
C VAL A 18 -0.98 -8.22 0.68
N LEU A 19 -1.59 -8.31 1.86
CA LEU A 19 -2.64 -7.38 2.29
C LEU A 19 -2.14 -5.93 2.32
N SER A 20 -0.92 -5.70 2.84
CA SER A 20 -0.31 -4.37 2.87
C SER A 20 -0.04 -3.84 1.45
N ALA A 21 0.49 -4.67 0.56
CA ALA A 21 0.74 -4.30 -0.83
C ALA A 21 -0.57 -3.97 -1.58
N CYS A 22 -1.63 -4.78 -1.40
CA CYS A 22 -2.94 -4.50 -1.96
C CYS A 22 -3.52 -3.19 -1.41
N THR A 23 -3.44 -2.96 -0.10
CA THR A 23 -3.91 -1.71 0.54
C THR A 23 -3.19 -0.49 -0.05
N VAL A 24 -1.86 -0.55 -0.13
CA VAL A 24 -1.03 0.53 -0.70
C VAL A 24 -1.37 0.75 -2.18
N GLY A 25 -1.53 -0.32 -2.97
CA GLY A 25 -1.90 -0.23 -4.39
C GLY A 25 -3.30 0.35 -4.62
N LEU A 26 -4.28 -0.06 -3.83
CA LEU A 26 -5.66 0.46 -3.89
C LEU A 26 -5.72 1.94 -3.52
N LEU A 27 -5.08 2.35 -2.43
CA LEU A 27 -4.95 3.77 -2.04
C LEU A 27 -4.18 4.56 -3.11
N GLY A 28 -3.13 3.98 -3.69
CA GLY A 28 -2.37 4.56 -4.80
C GLY A 28 -3.20 4.78 -6.05
N SER A 29 -4.15 3.90 -6.33
CA SER A 29 -5.10 4.03 -7.44
C SER A 29 -6.00 5.28 -7.27
N LEU A 30 -6.46 5.55 -6.05
CA LEU A 30 -7.21 6.77 -5.72
C LEU A 30 -6.33 8.01 -5.83
N ALA A 31 -5.10 7.96 -5.30
CA ALA A 31 -4.16 9.07 -5.37
C ALA A 31 -3.77 9.39 -6.82
N LEU A 32 -3.51 8.37 -7.66
CA LEU A 32 -3.27 8.59 -9.08
C LEU A 32 -4.45 9.31 -9.73
N ARG A 33 -5.68 8.82 -9.54
CA ARG A 33 -6.87 9.37 -10.18
C ARG A 33 -7.18 10.80 -9.75
N TRP A 34 -7.25 11.05 -8.44
CA TRP A 34 -7.80 12.31 -7.92
C TRP A 34 -6.74 13.36 -7.58
N VAL A 35 -5.48 12.95 -7.43
CA VAL A 35 -4.41 13.90 -7.09
C VAL A 35 -3.46 14.10 -8.24
N VAL A 36 -2.85 13.02 -8.75
CA VAL A 36 -1.83 13.13 -9.81
C VAL A 36 -2.45 13.53 -11.14
N LEU A 37 -3.48 12.81 -11.61
CA LEU A 37 -4.11 13.11 -12.90
C LEU A 37 -4.91 14.43 -12.87
N ALA A 38 -5.43 14.85 -11.73
CA ALA A 38 -6.08 16.15 -11.61
C ALA A 38 -5.09 17.31 -11.80
N ARG A 39 -3.83 17.13 -11.34
CA ARG A 39 -2.74 18.11 -11.51
C ARG A 39 -2.05 18.03 -12.88
N TYR A 40 -2.29 16.95 -13.63
CA TYR A 40 -1.68 16.81 -14.94
C TYR A 40 -2.27 17.82 -15.95
N ALA A 41 -1.44 18.76 -16.38
CA ALA A 41 -1.76 19.80 -17.37
C ALA A 41 -0.89 19.71 -18.64
N GLY A 42 -0.33 18.53 -18.91
CA GLY A 42 0.52 18.27 -20.08
C GLY A 42 -0.26 18.05 -21.38
N PRO A 43 0.46 17.77 -22.47
CA PRO A 43 -0.15 17.46 -23.77
C PRO A 43 -1.15 16.31 -23.66
N ASP A 44 -2.20 16.34 -24.47
CA ASP A 44 -3.24 15.30 -24.57
C ASP A 44 -3.88 14.92 -23.23
N ALA A 45 -4.01 15.88 -22.30
CA ALA A 45 -4.47 15.63 -20.94
C ALA A 45 -5.83 14.92 -20.89
N ALA A 46 -6.76 15.29 -21.74
CA ALA A 46 -8.09 14.65 -21.80
C ALA A 46 -7.97 13.18 -22.27
N GLN A 47 -7.21 12.93 -23.32
CA GLN A 47 -7.01 11.61 -23.91
C GLN A 47 -6.26 10.69 -22.95
N LEU A 48 -5.21 11.18 -22.28
CA LEU A 48 -4.47 10.43 -21.28
C LEU A 48 -5.35 10.06 -20.07
N ARG A 49 -6.13 11.01 -19.56
CA ARG A 49 -7.10 10.74 -18.47
C ARG A 49 -8.13 9.69 -18.89
N GLY A 50 -8.64 9.75 -20.13
CA GLY A 50 -9.56 8.75 -20.70
C GLY A 50 -8.91 7.35 -20.73
N THR A 51 -7.71 7.25 -21.31
CA THR A 51 -6.99 5.97 -21.41
C THR A 51 -6.67 5.37 -20.01
N VAL A 52 -6.29 6.21 -19.06
CA VAL A 52 -6.08 5.74 -17.67
C VAL A 52 -7.40 5.34 -17.02
N ALA A 53 -8.47 6.10 -17.20
CA ALA A 53 -9.79 5.79 -16.66
C ALA A 53 -10.36 4.46 -17.17
N GLU A 54 -10.02 4.04 -18.39
CA GLU A 54 -10.39 2.74 -18.93
C GLU A 54 -9.58 1.57 -18.36
N ARG A 55 -8.30 1.81 -18.04
CA ARG A 55 -7.37 0.76 -17.59
C ARG A 55 -7.33 0.61 -16.06
N LEU A 56 -7.48 1.70 -15.31
CA LEU A 56 -7.38 1.73 -13.85
C LEU A 56 -8.37 0.78 -13.15
N PRO A 57 -9.64 0.63 -13.58
CA PRO A 57 -10.57 -0.30 -12.98
C PRO A 57 -10.10 -1.76 -12.99
N ARG A 58 -9.33 -2.19 -14.00
CA ARG A 58 -8.77 -3.55 -14.05
C ARG A 58 -7.71 -3.77 -12.96
N TRP A 59 -6.90 -2.74 -12.67
CA TRP A 59 -5.93 -2.79 -11.59
C TRP A 59 -6.61 -2.82 -10.21
N ILE A 60 -7.66 -2.00 -10.02
CA ILE A 60 -8.46 -2.01 -8.80
C ILE A 60 -9.13 -3.38 -8.60
N ASP A 61 -9.68 -3.97 -9.66
CA ASP A 61 -10.29 -5.30 -9.63
C ASP A 61 -9.28 -6.38 -9.24
N GLY A 62 -8.13 -6.44 -9.94
CA GLY A 62 -7.07 -7.41 -9.63
C GLY A 62 -6.55 -7.28 -8.20
N LEU A 63 -6.27 -6.05 -7.74
CA LEU A 63 -5.84 -5.80 -6.35
C LEU A 63 -6.94 -6.15 -5.35
N GLY A 64 -8.20 -5.86 -5.67
CA GLY A 64 -9.36 -6.21 -4.85
C GLY A 64 -9.54 -7.72 -4.71
N LEU A 65 -9.44 -8.48 -5.82
CA LEU A 65 -9.51 -9.95 -5.81
C LEU A 65 -8.38 -10.57 -4.96
N VAL A 66 -7.14 -10.08 -5.13
CA VAL A 66 -6.01 -10.54 -4.31
C VAL A 66 -6.21 -10.18 -2.85
N ALA A 67 -6.71 -8.96 -2.54
CA ALA A 67 -7.01 -8.54 -1.18
C ALA A 67 -8.11 -9.40 -0.54
N LEU A 68 -9.16 -9.72 -1.30
CA LEU A 68 -10.24 -10.59 -0.84
C LEU A 68 -9.72 -12.01 -0.55
N ALA A 69 -8.98 -12.62 -1.47
CA ALA A 69 -8.37 -13.93 -1.28
C ALA A 69 -7.42 -13.95 -0.07
N ALA A 70 -6.56 -12.92 0.07
CA ALA A 70 -5.65 -12.79 1.21
C ALA A 70 -6.40 -12.56 2.53
N THR A 71 -7.57 -11.92 2.52
CA THR A 71 -8.44 -11.76 3.71
C THR A 71 -8.99 -13.11 4.16
N PHE A 72 -9.39 -14.00 3.24
CA PHE A 72 -9.78 -15.37 3.58
C PHE A 72 -8.59 -16.22 4.02
N ALA A 73 -7.45 -16.11 3.36
CA ALA A 73 -6.22 -16.78 3.81
C ALA A 73 -5.84 -16.37 5.24
N ARG A 74 -6.02 -15.09 5.58
CA ARG A 74 -5.82 -14.57 6.93
C ARG A 74 -6.78 -15.18 7.95
N LEU A 75 -8.05 -15.50 7.56
CA LEU A 75 -8.98 -16.19 8.46
C LEU A 75 -8.46 -17.58 8.83
N VAL A 76 -7.97 -18.33 7.85
CA VAL A 76 -7.39 -19.67 8.08
C VAL A 76 -6.14 -19.55 8.98
N ALA A 77 -5.23 -18.63 8.64
CA ALA A 77 -4.03 -18.41 9.44
C ALA A 77 -4.34 -17.99 10.89
N GLN A 78 -5.36 -17.15 11.10
CA GLN A 78 -5.80 -16.75 12.43
C GLN A 78 -6.46 -17.89 13.19
N HIS A 79 -7.22 -18.76 12.52
CA HIS A 79 -7.78 -19.95 13.14
C HIS A 79 -6.67 -20.84 13.69
N VAL A 80 -5.66 -21.14 12.86
CA VAL A 80 -4.51 -21.96 13.25
C VAL A 80 -3.74 -21.31 14.42
N ALA A 81 -3.58 -19.97 14.39
CA ALA A 81 -2.87 -19.26 15.47
C ALA A 81 -3.62 -19.30 16.82
N VAL A 82 -4.96 -19.37 16.81
CA VAL A 82 -5.79 -19.36 18.02
C VAL A 82 -6.05 -20.76 18.56
N PHE A 83 -6.35 -21.73 17.68
CA PHE A 83 -6.79 -23.06 18.06
C PHE A 83 -5.71 -24.14 17.89
N GLY A 84 -4.59 -23.80 17.21
CA GLY A 84 -3.55 -24.76 16.86
C GLY A 84 -3.75 -25.43 15.49
N SER A 85 -2.67 -26.02 14.96
CA SER A 85 -2.68 -26.70 13.66
C SER A 85 -3.40 -28.03 13.64
N GLU A 86 -3.55 -28.66 14.82
CA GLU A 86 -4.24 -29.96 15.00
C GLU A 86 -5.77 -29.81 15.05
N GLU A 87 -6.26 -28.61 15.37
CA GLU A 87 -7.70 -28.36 15.44
C GLU A 87 -8.28 -28.15 14.06
N ALA A 88 -9.21 -29.04 13.69
CA ALA A 88 -9.90 -28.93 12.40
C ALA A 88 -10.75 -27.66 12.32
N LEU A 89 -10.89 -27.11 11.11
CA LEU A 89 -11.80 -26.00 10.82
C LEU A 89 -13.25 -26.48 11.09
N SER A 90 -13.75 -26.27 12.31
CA SER A 90 -15.11 -26.62 12.71
C SER A 90 -16.04 -25.40 12.63
N ARG A 91 -17.36 -25.66 12.59
CA ARG A 91 -18.36 -24.60 12.63
C ARG A 91 -18.27 -23.79 13.93
N ASP A 92 -17.99 -24.44 15.05
CA ASP A 92 -17.96 -23.81 16.38
C ASP A 92 -16.71 -22.92 16.55
N SER A 93 -15.53 -23.39 16.09
CA SER A 93 -14.30 -22.59 16.13
C SER A 93 -14.42 -21.37 15.20
N LEU A 94 -14.96 -21.54 13.98
CA LEU A 94 -15.21 -20.42 13.07
C LEU A 94 -16.26 -19.46 13.61
N ALA A 95 -17.37 -19.95 14.19
CA ALA A 95 -18.39 -19.10 14.80
C ALA A 95 -17.82 -18.29 15.96
N THR A 96 -16.98 -18.91 16.79
CA THR A 96 -16.31 -18.23 17.89
C THR A 96 -15.39 -17.11 17.38
N LEU A 97 -14.55 -17.41 16.36
CA LEU A 97 -13.62 -16.45 15.81
C LEU A 97 -14.34 -15.29 15.09
N LEU A 98 -15.36 -15.56 14.28
CA LEU A 98 -16.01 -14.58 13.43
C LEU A 98 -17.09 -13.76 14.14
N PHE A 99 -17.81 -14.33 15.10
CA PHE A 99 -19.00 -13.67 15.68
C PHE A 99 -18.82 -13.32 17.17
N ARG A 100 -17.88 -13.96 17.88
CA ARG A 100 -17.69 -13.73 19.31
C ARG A 100 -16.41 -12.94 19.64
N SER A 101 -15.60 -12.58 18.63
CA SER A 101 -14.36 -11.85 18.83
C SER A 101 -14.40 -10.44 18.18
N ASN A 102 -13.64 -9.50 18.76
CA ASN A 102 -13.42 -8.18 18.16
C ASN A 102 -12.66 -8.30 16.83
N TRP A 103 -11.76 -9.28 16.73
CA TRP A 103 -11.04 -9.58 15.49
C TRP A 103 -11.99 -9.97 14.35
N GLY A 104 -13.00 -10.79 14.63
CA GLY A 104 -14.01 -11.19 13.65
C GLY A 104 -14.81 -10.02 13.10
N ARG A 105 -15.16 -9.03 13.93
CA ARG A 105 -15.83 -7.80 13.46
C ARG A 105 -14.98 -7.04 12.45
N THR A 106 -13.69 -6.90 12.71
CA THR A 106 -12.76 -6.22 11.80
C THR A 106 -12.50 -7.04 10.54
N TRP A 107 -12.50 -8.36 10.65
CA TRP A 107 -12.41 -9.27 9.51
C TRP A 107 -13.63 -9.12 8.58
N TRP A 108 -14.85 -9.07 9.13
CA TRP A 108 -16.06 -8.80 8.35
C TRP A 108 -16.00 -7.47 7.63
N LEU A 109 -15.51 -6.42 8.29
CA LEU A 109 -15.30 -5.12 7.67
C LEU A 109 -14.33 -5.23 6.47
N ALA A 110 -13.19 -5.91 6.65
CA ALA A 110 -12.20 -6.13 5.59
C ALA A 110 -12.79 -6.93 4.42
N ALA A 111 -13.45 -8.05 4.71
CA ALA A 111 -14.03 -8.94 3.71
C ALA A 111 -15.13 -8.25 2.90
N THR A 112 -16.04 -7.55 3.59
CA THR A 112 -17.11 -6.78 2.93
C THR A 112 -16.54 -5.64 2.08
N ALA A 113 -15.58 -4.89 2.61
CA ALA A 113 -14.96 -3.81 1.87
C ALA A 113 -14.21 -4.31 0.62
N ALA A 114 -13.41 -5.38 0.73
CA ALA A 114 -12.74 -6.00 -0.40
C ALA A 114 -13.73 -6.55 -1.43
N PHE A 115 -14.83 -7.19 -0.98
CA PHE A 115 -15.91 -7.64 -1.86
C PHE A 115 -16.56 -6.49 -2.61
N VAL A 116 -16.88 -5.37 -1.94
CA VAL A 116 -17.44 -4.18 -2.61
C VAL A 116 -16.46 -3.62 -3.63
N VAL A 117 -15.16 -3.57 -3.33
CA VAL A 117 -14.14 -3.13 -4.30
C VAL A 117 -14.18 -3.99 -5.55
N THR A 118 -14.16 -5.32 -5.44
CA THR A 118 -14.19 -6.24 -6.59
C THR A 118 -15.52 -6.17 -7.34
N TRP A 119 -16.64 -5.99 -6.62
CA TRP A 119 -17.95 -5.92 -7.23
C TRP A 119 -18.15 -4.61 -8.03
N VAL A 120 -17.62 -3.49 -7.53
CA VAL A 120 -17.76 -2.16 -8.17
C VAL A 120 -16.71 -1.95 -9.28
N ALA A 121 -15.49 -2.47 -9.12
CA ALA A 121 -14.35 -2.19 -10.01
C ALA A 121 -14.65 -2.42 -11.51
N PRO A 122 -15.27 -3.53 -11.97
CA PRO A 122 -15.57 -3.74 -13.39
C PRO A 122 -16.54 -2.68 -13.95
N ARG A 123 -17.36 -2.10 -13.09
CA ARG A 123 -18.39 -1.11 -13.43
C ARG A 123 -17.83 0.32 -13.52
N LEU A 124 -16.66 0.58 -12.94
CA LEU A 124 -16.05 1.91 -12.85
C LEU A 124 -15.75 2.55 -14.21
N ARG A 125 -15.60 1.76 -15.28
CA ARG A 125 -15.41 2.28 -16.65
C ARG A 125 -16.59 3.13 -17.12
N ARG A 126 -17.81 2.78 -16.69
CA ARG A 126 -19.05 3.45 -17.06
C ARG A 126 -19.68 4.17 -15.87
N ALA A 127 -19.00 4.18 -14.73
CA ALA A 127 -19.55 4.71 -13.50
C ALA A 127 -19.55 6.24 -13.52
N THR A 128 -20.62 6.77 -12.97
CA THR A 128 -20.72 8.16 -12.55
C THR A 128 -19.75 8.45 -11.39
N SER A 129 -19.65 9.71 -10.99
CA SER A 129 -18.91 10.11 -9.79
C SER A 129 -19.32 9.31 -8.54
N ALA A 130 -20.59 8.93 -8.40
CA ALA A 130 -21.08 8.14 -7.28
C ALA A 130 -20.44 6.73 -7.21
N GLY A 131 -20.27 6.05 -8.34
CA GLY A 131 -19.59 4.73 -8.36
C GLY A 131 -18.14 4.80 -7.88
N TRP A 132 -17.42 5.86 -8.25
CA TRP A 132 -16.08 6.11 -7.77
C TRP A 132 -16.01 6.48 -6.29
N LEU A 133 -17.02 7.19 -5.74
CA LEU A 133 -17.12 7.45 -4.31
C LEU A 133 -17.37 6.17 -3.51
N VAL A 134 -18.22 5.27 -4.02
CA VAL A 134 -18.41 3.94 -3.40
C VAL A 134 -17.11 3.14 -3.38
N ALA A 135 -16.39 3.09 -4.49
CA ALA A 135 -15.09 2.42 -4.55
C ALA A 135 -14.08 3.04 -3.55
N ALA A 136 -14.03 4.36 -3.46
CA ALA A 136 -13.15 5.04 -2.53
C ALA A 136 -13.51 4.76 -1.06
N ALA A 137 -14.79 4.82 -0.72
CA ALA A 137 -15.25 4.48 0.63
C ALA A 137 -14.88 3.04 0.99
N ALA A 138 -15.10 2.09 0.07
CA ALA A 138 -14.74 0.69 0.28
C ALA A 138 -13.21 0.51 0.44
N ILE A 139 -12.39 1.17 -0.38
CA ILE A 139 -10.92 1.13 -0.25
C ILE A 139 -10.47 1.72 1.09
N LEU A 140 -11.05 2.84 1.52
CA LEU A 140 -10.72 3.46 2.81
C LEU A 140 -11.16 2.60 3.99
N LEU A 141 -12.34 1.96 3.93
CA LEU A 141 -12.81 1.01 4.94
C LEU A 141 -11.91 -0.22 5.00
N PHE A 142 -11.48 -0.75 3.85
CA PHE A 142 -10.52 -1.84 3.79
C PHE A 142 -9.19 -1.44 4.44
N ALA A 143 -8.66 -0.25 4.13
CA ALA A 143 -7.44 0.28 4.74
C ALA A 143 -7.60 0.47 6.26
N ALA A 144 -8.75 0.98 6.74
CA ALA A 144 -9.04 1.19 8.16
C ALA A 144 -9.17 -0.14 8.93
N SER A 145 -9.65 -1.22 8.30
CA SER A 145 -9.77 -2.53 8.93
C SER A 145 -8.41 -3.13 9.35
N GLN A 146 -7.31 -2.75 8.65
CA GLN A 146 -5.99 -3.31 8.93
C GLN A 146 -5.48 -2.94 10.33
N PRO A 147 -5.44 -1.66 10.74
CA PRO A 147 -5.01 -1.29 12.08
C PRO A 147 -5.98 -1.71 13.19
N MET A 148 -7.28 -1.83 12.89
CA MET A 148 -8.29 -2.21 13.88
C MET A 148 -8.19 -3.67 14.33
N SER A 149 -7.47 -4.51 13.62
CA SER A 149 -7.29 -5.94 13.91
C SER A 149 -5.87 -6.33 14.32
N GLY A 150 -5.04 -5.38 14.72
CA GLY A 150 -3.64 -5.58 15.09
C GLY A 150 -3.25 -4.88 16.38
N HIS A 151 -1.95 -4.82 16.69
CA HIS A 151 -1.40 -4.16 17.87
C HIS A 151 -1.92 -2.73 18.14
N PRO A 152 -2.19 -1.87 17.13
CA PRO A 152 -2.75 -0.56 17.40
C PRO A 152 -4.08 -0.57 18.15
N ALA A 153 -4.89 -1.61 17.96
CA ALA A 153 -6.17 -1.75 18.69
C ALA A 153 -6.00 -2.19 20.16
N ALA A 154 -4.83 -2.70 20.54
CA ALA A 154 -4.50 -3.10 21.88
C ALA A 154 -3.62 -2.07 22.64
N ALA A 155 -3.27 -0.93 22.01
CA ALA A 155 -2.46 0.12 22.60
C ALA A 155 -3.18 0.83 23.78
N GLN A 156 -2.43 1.56 24.61
CA GLN A 156 -3.01 2.35 25.71
C GLN A 156 -3.98 3.43 25.22
N MET A 157 -3.74 3.99 24.02
CA MET A 157 -4.64 4.93 23.34
C MET A 157 -5.07 4.35 21.97
N PRO A 158 -6.02 3.38 21.93
CA PRO A 158 -6.33 2.63 20.72
C PRO A 158 -6.78 3.52 19.55
N ASN A 159 -7.59 4.53 19.81
CA ASN A 159 -8.11 5.43 18.78
C ASN A 159 -6.98 6.22 18.10
N LEU A 160 -6.01 6.73 18.88
CA LEU A 160 -4.88 7.47 18.36
C LEU A 160 -3.93 6.55 17.57
N ALA A 161 -3.62 5.37 18.09
CA ALA A 161 -2.78 4.39 17.45
C ALA A 161 -3.38 3.89 16.13
N VAL A 162 -4.69 3.60 16.09
CA VAL A 162 -5.43 3.22 14.88
C VAL A 162 -5.44 4.36 13.86
N ALA A 163 -5.75 5.59 14.29
CA ALA A 163 -5.76 6.76 13.40
C ALA A 163 -4.37 7.04 12.81
N THR A 164 -3.33 6.99 13.62
CA THR A 164 -1.94 7.21 13.16
C THR A 164 -1.49 6.12 12.19
N GLN A 165 -1.87 4.86 12.44
CA GLN A 165 -1.59 3.77 11.50
C GLN A 165 -2.36 3.93 10.18
N LEU A 166 -3.62 4.35 10.22
CA LEU A 166 -4.39 4.62 9.01
C LEU A 166 -3.76 5.75 8.20
N LEU A 167 -3.36 6.85 8.84
CA LEU A 167 -2.64 7.95 8.20
C LEU A 167 -1.31 7.47 7.60
N HIS A 168 -0.60 6.57 8.28
CA HIS A 168 0.62 5.94 7.77
C HIS A 168 0.36 5.13 6.49
N LEU A 169 -0.73 4.34 6.45
CA LEU A 169 -1.15 3.61 5.25
C LEU A 169 -1.56 4.54 4.11
N ILE A 170 -2.27 5.64 4.42
CA ILE A 170 -2.62 6.67 3.44
C ILE A 170 -1.36 7.33 2.88
N GLY A 171 -0.37 7.63 3.73
CA GLY A 171 0.94 8.13 3.31
C GLY A 171 1.66 7.16 2.38
N ALA A 172 1.71 5.88 2.74
CA ALA A 172 2.32 4.84 1.92
C ALA A 172 1.59 4.66 0.57
N GLY A 173 0.26 4.63 0.58
CA GLY A 173 -0.56 4.55 -0.63
C GLY A 173 -0.40 5.77 -1.53
N GLY A 174 -0.43 6.98 -0.92
CA GLY A 174 -0.27 8.24 -1.64
C GLY A 174 1.10 8.42 -2.28
N TRP A 175 2.17 7.93 -1.67
CA TRP A 175 3.53 7.98 -2.24
C TRP A 175 3.84 6.71 -3.05
N VAL A 176 4.05 5.58 -2.39
CA VAL A 176 4.52 4.33 -3.01
C VAL A 176 3.45 3.73 -3.94
N GLY A 177 2.19 3.71 -3.49
CA GLY A 177 1.09 3.17 -4.28
C GLY A 177 0.84 3.99 -5.55
N SER A 178 0.83 5.32 -5.46
CA SER A 178 0.65 6.16 -6.64
C SER A 178 1.87 6.12 -7.58
N LEU A 179 3.11 5.96 -7.06
CA LEU A 179 4.30 5.70 -7.87
C LEU A 179 4.17 4.38 -8.64
N ALA A 180 3.69 3.32 -7.99
CA ALA A 180 3.43 2.04 -8.65
C ALA A 180 2.41 2.20 -9.78
N MET A 181 1.27 2.85 -9.52
CA MET A 181 0.25 3.12 -10.53
C MET A 181 0.76 4.05 -11.65
N LEU A 182 1.57 5.04 -11.32
CA LEU A 182 2.23 5.89 -12.32
C LEU A 182 3.13 5.07 -13.24
N THR A 183 3.99 4.23 -12.66
CA THR A 183 5.01 3.47 -13.40
C THR A 183 4.40 2.32 -14.20
N LEU A 184 3.43 1.59 -13.62
CA LEU A 184 2.86 0.38 -14.22
C LEU A 184 1.65 0.65 -15.12
N LEU A 185 0.97 1.78 -14.94
CA LEU A 185 -0.25 2.10 -15.66
C LEU A 185 -0.15 3.42 -16.46
N ALA A 186 0.12 4.57 -15.80
CA ALA A 186 0.00 5.87 -16.44
C ALA A 186 1.12 6.13 -17.48
N ILE A 187 2.37 5.75 -17.19
CA ILE A 187 3.48 5.86 -18.14
C ILE A 187 3.27 4.96 -19.37
N PRO A 188 2.90 3.67 -19.26
CA PRO A 188 2.51 2.86 -20.41
C PRO A 188 1.31 3.43 -21.19
N ALA A 189 0.32 4.02 -20.49
CA ALA A 189 -0.79 4.70 -21.15
C ALA A 189 -0.33 5.91 -21.96
N ALA A 190 0.56 6.75 -21.41
CA ALA A 190 1.12 7.90 -22.10
C ALA A 190 1.92 7.51 -23.37
N ARG A 191 2.57 6.35 -23.35
CA ARG A 191 3.31 5.80 -24.50
C ARG A 191 2.41 5.20 -25.58
N SER A 192 1.22 4.73 -25.22
CA SER A 192 0.27 4.11 -26.16
C SER A 192 -0.58 5.12 -26.92
N LEU A 193 -0.52 6.41 -26.58
CA LEU A 193 -1.19 7.46 -27.34
C LEU A 193 -0.44 7.75 -28.64
N GLU A 194 -1.19 8.13 -29.68
CA GLU A 194 -0.62 8.53 -30.95
C GLU A 194 0.32 9.74 -30.80
N GLY A 195 1.39 9.78 -31.61
CA GLY A 195 2.39 10.84 -31.59
C GLY A 195 3.83 10.29 -31.57
N GLY A 196 4.79 11.17 -31.78
CA GLY A 196 6.21 10.83 -31.85
C GLY A 196 6.83 10.55 -30.46
N SER A 197 8.10 10.16 -30.48
CA SER A 197 8.88 9.95 -29.26
C SER A 197 8.97 11.21 -28.37
N THR A 198 9.02 12.39 -28.98
CA THR A 198 9.03 13.70 -28.29
C THR A 198 7.73 13.95 -27.54
N ASP A 199 6.57 13.64 -28.13
CA ASP A 199 5.25 13.82 -27.50
C ASP A 199 5.11 12.89 -26.30
N SER A 200 5.54 11.63 -26.46
CA SER A 200 5.58 10.65 -25.37
C SER A 200 6.48 11.11 -24.21
N ALA A 201 7.66 11.67 -24.51
CA ALA A 201 8.56 12.22 -23.50
C ALA A 201 7.93 13.41 -22.75
N ALA A 202 7.28 14.33 -23.46
CA ALA A 202 6.59 15.48 -22.89
C ALA A 202 5.43 15.05 -21.97
N ARG A 203 4.63 14.04 -22.37
CA ARG A 203 3.56 13.46 -21.53
C ARG A 203 4.11 12.84 -20.24
N ILE A 204 5.18 12.05 -20.35
CA ILE A 204 5.83 11.42 -19.20
C ILE A 204 6.41 12.48 -18.27
N ALA A 205 7.08 13.52 -18.80
CA ALA A 205 7.59 14.64 -18.01
C ALA A 205 6.46 15.36 -17.24
N GLY A 206 5.34 15.61 -17.91
CA GLY A 206 4.15 16.19 -17.30
C GLY A 206 3.59 15.31 -16.16
N LEU A 207 3.52 13.99 -16.35
CA LEU A 207 3.08 13.05 -15.32
C LEU A 207 4.00 13.06 -14.11
N VAL A 208 5.32 13.07 -14.30
CA VAL A 208 6.30 13.12 -13.20
C VAL A 208 6.22 14.45 -12.47
N ARG A 209 6.05 15.57 -13.17
CA ARG A 209 5.84 16.90 -12.56
C ARG A 209 4.55 16.93 -11.71
N ALA A 210 3.46 16.33 -12.19
CA ALA A 210 2.20 16.24 -11.45
C ALA A 210 2.30 15.33 -10.21
N PHE A 211 3.10 14.26 -10.30
CA PHE A 211 3.35 13.32 -9.21
C PHE A 211 4.26 13.88 -8.10
N SER A 212 5.28 14.66 -8.44
CA SER A 212 6.33 15.08 -7.50
C SER A 212 5.80 15.77 -6.22
N PRO A 213 4.89 16.76 -6.26
CA PRO A 213 4.34 17.36 -5.05
C PRO A 213 3.45 16.37 -4.26
N THR A 214 2.79 15.45 -4.95
CA THR A 214 2.01 14.37 -4.30
C THR A 214 2.95 13.46 -3.51
N ALA A 215 4.05 13.03 -4.11
CA ALA A 215 5.06 12.22 -3.45
C ALA A 215 5.63 12.92 -2.21
N LEU A 216 5.95 14.21 -2.32
CA LEU A 216 6.51 14.99 -1.20
C LEU A 216 5.53 15.07 -0.01
N VAL A 217 4.27 15.39 -0.24
CA VAL A 217 3.26 15.51 0.82
C VAL A 217 3.05 14.16 1.52
N PHE A 218 2.85 13.08 0.74
CA PHE A 218 2.58 11.78 1.31
C PHE A 218 3.81 11.10 1.93
N SER A 219 5.02 11.36 1.42
CA SER A 219 6.25 10.90 2.09
C SER A 219 6.50 11.63 3.40
N ALA A 220 6.18 12.93 3.48
CA ALA A 220 6.23 13.69 4.74
C ALA A 220 5.22 13.12 5.76
N LEU A 221 3.97 12.86 5.33
CA LEU A 221 2.96 12.23 6.17
C LEU A 221 3.43 10.85 6.67
N LEU A 222 4.00 10.04 5.78
CA LEU A 222 4.55 8.73 6.12
C LEU A 222 5.70 8.84 7.13
N GLY A 223 6.59 9.82 6.95
CA GLY A 223 7.72 10.08 7.85
C GLY A 223 7.26 10.52 9.24
N ILE A 224 6.36 11.49 9.33
CA ILE A 224 5.83 12.01 10.61
C ILE A 224 5.11 10.89 11.38
N THR A 225 4.21 10.18 10.72
CA THR A 225 3.47 9.08 11.35
C THR A 225 4.37 7.90 11.71
N GLY A 226 5.39 7.62 10.89
CA GLY A 226 6.39 6.59 11.17
C GLY A 226 7.27 6.94 12.36
N LEU A 227 7.70 8.19 12.51
CA LEU A 227 8.50 8.66 13.65
C LEU A 227 7.70 8.57 14.95
N TYR A 228 6.44 9.04 14.94
CA TYR A 228 5.55 8.92 16.09
C TYR A 228 5.39 7.47 16.53
N ARG A 229 5.13 6.54 15.60
CA ARG A 229 4.97 5.12 15.91
C ARG A 229 6.25 4.45 16.39
N THR A 230 7.40 4.86 15.88
CA THR A 230 8.70 4.38 16.36
C THR A 230 8.90 4.78 17.82
N TRP A 231 8.56 6.01 18.16
CA TRP A 231 8.64 6.51 19.54
C TRP A 231 7.66 5.77 20.47
N ASP A 232 6.41 5.63 20.03
CA ASP A 232 5.33 4.94 20.77
C ASP A 232 5.67 3.47 21.08
N ASN A 233 6.26 2.76 20.11
CA ASN A 233 6.57 1.34 20.23
C ASN A 233 7.89 1.03 20.95
N LEU A 234 8.87 1.94 20.90
CA LEU A 234 10.21 1.68 21.44
C LEU A 234 10.47 2.37 22.79
N GLY A 235 9.69 3.40 23.13
CA GLY A 235 9.91 4.19 24.36
C GLY A 235 11.27 4.90 24.45
N GLY A 236 12.14 4.78 23.41
CA GLY A 236 13.48 5.37 23.39
C GLY A 236 14.34 4.93 22.20
N PHE A 237 15.60 5.37 22.17
CA PHE A 237 16.54 5.05 21.08
C PHE A 237 17.39 3.79 21.32
N ALA A 238 17.62 3.41 22.59
CA ALA A 238 18.45 2.25 22.91
C ALA A 238 17.90 0.93 22.34
N PRO A 239 16.58 0.64 22.38
CA PRO A 239 16.00 -0.57 21.81
C PRO A 239 16.16 -0.71 20.28
N LEU A 240 16.45 0.39 19.56
CA LEU A 240 16.71 0.32 18.10
C LEU A 240 17.83 -0.64 17.73
N TRP A 241 18.84 -0.76 18.57
CA TRP A 241 20.02 -1.59 18.30
C TRP A 241 20.00 -2.91 19.07
N GLN A 242 19.31 -2.95 20.21
CA GLN A 242 19.32 -4.06 21.15
C GLN A 242 18.23 -5.10 20.83
N SER A 243 17.06 -4.67 20.34
CA SER A 243 15.94 -5.57 20.07
C SER A 243 15.90 -6.05 18.61
N THR A 244 15.31 -7.23 18.37
CA THR A 244 15.04 -7.77 17.02
C THR A 244 14.09 -6.84 16.25
N TYR A 245 13.09 -6.28 16.95
CA TYR A 245 12.17 -5.29 16.40
C TYR A 245 12.93 -4.04 15.90
N GLY A 246 13.81 -3.48 16.73
CA GLY A 246 14.60 -2.29 16.39
C GLY A 246 15.51 -2.52 15.17
N ARG A 247 16.22 -3.66 15.11
CA ARG A 247 17.08 -4.01 13.96
C ARG A 247 16.26 -4.12 12.66
N THR A 248 15.10 -4.77 12.70
CA THR A 248 14.21 -4.87 11.55
C THR A 248 13.68 -3.49 11.12
N LEU A 249 13.40 -2.61 12.09
CA LEU A 249 13.01 -1.22 11.82
C LEU A 249 14.15 -0.43 11.15
N VAL A 250 15.40 -0.59 11.58
CA VAL A 250 16.56 0.05 10.95
C VAL A 250 16.72 -0.42 9.50
N ILE A 251 16.55 -1.71 9.22
CA ILE A 251 16.57 -2.27 7.85
C ILE A 251 15.46 -1.64 7.00
N LYS A 252 14.23 -1.55 7.53
CA LYS A 252 13.11 -0.87 6.86
C LYS A 252 13.41 0.58 6.54
N LEU A 253 13.98 1.34 7.51
CA LEU A 253 14.36 2.73 7.32
C LEU A 253 15.45 2.87 6.26
N GLY A 254 16.40 1.92 6.18
CA GLY A 254 17.39 1.84 5.11
C GLY A 254 16.75 1.73 3.72
N PHE A 255 15.78 0.83 3.53
CA PHE A 255 15.06 0.72 2.27
C PHE A 255 14.25 1.98 1.93
N LEU A 256 13.58 2.58 2.92
CA LEU A 256 12.87 3.84 2.72
C LEU A 256 13.82 4.99 2.34
N SER A 257 15.02 5.04 2.92
CA SER A 257 16.05 6.02 2.56
C SER A 257 16.53 5.86 1.12
N VAL A 258 16.71 4.61 0.66
CA VAL A 258 17.03 4.32 -0.75
C VAL A 258 15.90 4.78 -1.67
N ALA A 259 14.64 4.48 -1.34
CA ALA A 259 13.49 4.93 -2.13
C ALA A 259 13.42 6.48 -2.18
N ALA A 260 13.56 7.16 -1.04
CA ALA A 260 13.53 8.62 -0.97
C ALA A 260 14.71 9.27 -1.73
N ALA A 261 15.92 8.73 -1.60
CA ALA A 261 17.09 9.21 -2.32
C ALA A 261 16.94 9.06 -3.84
N THR A 262 16.38 7.92 -4.28
CA THR A 262 16.10 7.65 -5.70
C THR A 262 15.02 8.60 -6.24
N GLY A 263 13.96 8.85 -5.47
CA GLY A 263 12.94 9.85 -5.81
C GLY A 263 13.51 11.27 -5.91
N ALA A 264 14.36 11.67 -4.95
CA ALA A 264 15.06 12.95 -4.98
C ALA A 264 16.02 13.07 -6.18
N TYR A 265 16.72 11.99 -6.54
CA TYR A 265 17.55 11.92 -7.74
C TYR A 265 16.70 12.11 -9.00
N ASN A 266 15.55 11.45 -9.10
CA ASN A 266 14.61 11.58 -10.22
C ASN A 266 14.14 13.03 -10.37
N TRP A 267 13.77 13.65 -9.27
CA TRP A 267 13.31 15.04 -9.26
C TRP A 267 14.41 16.04 -9.66
N ARG A 268 15.63 15.89 -9.12
CA ARG A 268 16.71 16.85 -9.32
C ARG A 268 17.51 16.64 -10.61
N ARG A 269 17.68 15.40 -11.05
CA ARG A 269 18.61 15.04 -12.12
C ARG A 269 17.95 14.47 -13.39
N VAL A 270 16.84 13.73 -13.24
CA VAL A 270 16.19 13.08 -14.39
C VAL A 270 15.13 13.98 -14.99
N LEU A 271 14.28 14.59 -14.15
CA LEU A 271 13.18 15.44 -14.61
C LEU A 271 13.62 16.62 -15.47
N PRO A 272 14.71 17.39 -15.15
CA PRO A 272 15.13 18.52 -15.99
C PRO A 272 15.62 18.14 -17.39
N VAL A 273 16.04 16.89 -17.59
CA VAL A 273 16.61 16.38 -18.85
C VAL A 273 15.71 15.35 -19.54
N LEU A 274 14.44 15.26 -19.16
CA LEU A 274 13.55 14.21 -19.62
C LEU A 274 13.24 14.29 -21.12
N ASP A 275 13.46 15.45 -21.73
CA ASP A 275 13.34 15.66 -23.19
C ASP A 275 14.51 15.04 -23.98
N GLN A 276 15.58 14.58 -23.31
CA GLN A 276 16.72 13.94 -23.95
C GLN A 276 16.45 12.43 -24.23
N PRO A 277 16.99 11.87 -25.34
CA PRO A 277 16.68 10.50 -25.78
C PRO A 277 16.93 9.40 -24.73
N HIS A 278 17.88 9.58 -23.82
CA HIS A 278 18.27 8.57 -22.83
C HIS A 278 17.61 8.77 -21.44
N ALA A 279 16.91 9.88 -21.22
CA ALA A 279 16.32 10.19 -19.91
C ALA A 279 15.16 9.25 -19.55
N GLY A 280 14.37 8.81 -20.51
CA GLY A 280 13.28 7.86 -20.30
C GLY A 280 13.74 6.48 -19.78
N ALA A 281 14.90 6.00 -20.23
CA ALA A 281 15.50 4.76 -19.74
C ALA A 281 16.03 4.92 -18.30
N ARG A 282 16.66 6.07 -17.99
CA ARG A 282 17.12 6.42 -16.64
C ARG A 282 15.94 6.51 -15.67
N LEU A 283 14.86 7.19 -16.05
CA LEU A 283 13.65 7.29 -15.24
C LEU A 283 13.08 5.90 -14.95
N ARG A 284 12.94 5.04 -15.97
CA ARG A 284 12.42 3.69 -15.77
C ARG A 284 13.29 2.89 -14.78
N ARG A 285 14.61 2.92 -14.94
CA ARG A 285 15.53 2.21 -14.05
C ARG A 285 15.44 2.70 -12.62
N SER A 286 15.46 4.01 -12.40
CA SER A 286 15.38 4.61 -11.07
C SER A 286 14.02 4.38 -10.42
N SER A 287 12.90 4.48 -11.15
CA SER A 287 11.57 4.15 -10.63
C SER A 287 11.43 2.68 -10.24
N LEU A 288 12.07 1.75 -10.97
CA LEU A 288 12.09 0.34 -10.59
C LEU A 288 12.92 0.09 -9.32
N ILE A 289 14.04 0.80 -9.14
CA ILE A 289 14.83 0.75 -7.90
C ILE A 289 14.00 1.29 -6.72
N GLU A 290 13.33 2.43 -6.91
CA GLU A 290 12.45 3.04 -5.90
C GLU A 290 11.32 2.09 -5.50
N LEU A 291 10.63 1.48 -6.47
CA LEU A 291 9.58 0.48 -6.21
C LEU A 291 10.12 -0.79 -5.56
N GLY A 292 11.29 -1.28 -5.98
CA GLY A 292 11.94 -2.43 -5.36
C GLY A 292 12.29 -2.17 -3.89
N ALA A 293 12.88 -1.01 -3.59
CA ALA A 293 13.18 -0.59 -2.22
C ALA A 293 11.90 -0.42 -1.38
N ALA A 294 10.85 0.16 -1.95
CA ALA A 294 9.56 0.29 -1.29
C ALA A 294 8.90 -1.08 -1.01
N LEU A 295 9.01 -2.04 -1.93
CA LEU A 295 8.53 -3.41 -1.73
C LEU A 295 9.29 -4.10 -0.58
N LEU A 296 10.61 -3.96 -0.52
CA LEU A 296 11.43 -4.49 0.57
C LEU A 296 11.07 -3.84 1.91
N ALA A 297 10.75 -2.53 1.93
CA ALA A 297 10.24 -1.86 3.12
C ALA A 297 8.86 -2.38 3.55
N LEU A 298 7.96 -2.74 2.62
CA LEU A 298 6.67 -3.37 2.93
C LEU A 298 6.85 -4.79 3.50
N ILE A 299 7.77 -5.58 2.94
CA ILE A 299 8.10 -6.90 3.46
C ILE A 299 8.67 -6.77 4.88
N SER A 300 9.62 -5.85 5.09
CA SER A 300 10.17 -5.56 6.43
C SER A 300 9.07 -5.12 7.42
N THR A 301 8.04 -4.41 6.94
CA THR A 301 6.88 -4.04 7.77
C THR A 301 6.06 -5.27 8.16
N ALA A 302 5.86 -6.23 7.25
CA ALA A 302 5.14 -7.47 7.57
C ALA A 302 5.90 -8.31 8.60
N VAL A 303 7.23 -8.36 8.52
CA VAL A 303 8.09 -8.99 9.53
C VAL A 303 7.99 -8.26 10.86
N LEU A 304 8.10 -6.92 10.89
CA LEU A 304 7.97 -6.12 12.10
C LEU A 304 6.65 -6.38 12.87
N VAL A 305 5.55 -6.51 12.13
CA VAL A 305 4.24 -6.75 12.74
C VAL A 305 4.11 -8.20 13.27
N ALA A 306 4.93 -9.12 12.77
CA ALA A 306 4.99 -10.50 13.24
C ALA A 306 6.01 -10.70 14.39
N THR A 307 6.95 -9.76 14.58
CA THR A 307 7.96 -9.85 15.64
C THR A 307 7.34 -9.40 16.96
N PRO A 308 7.45 -10.21 18.06
CA PRO A 308 7.05 -9.77 19.38
C PRO A 308 7.80 -8.50 19.76
N MET A 309 7.11 -7.55 20.40
CA MET A 309 7.80 -6.45 21.06
C MET A 309 8.54 -7.07 22.23
N SER A 310 9.88 -7.06 22.16
CA SER A 310 10.74 -7.61 23.20
C SER A 310 10.43 -6.92 24.53
N ASP A 311 10.37 -7.72 25.57
CA ASP A 311 10.31 -7.45 27.00
C ASP A 311 8.92 -7.61 27.64
N GLU A 312 8.32 -8.78 27.37
CA GLU A 312 7.52 -9.47 28.39
C GLU A 312 8.15 -10.82 28.72
#